data_3f824f6c83a372ed3893ef830cc18d40
#
_entry.id   3f824f6c83a372ed3893ef830cc18d40
#
_cell.length_a   1.000
_cell.length_b   1.000
_cell.length_c   1.000
_cell.angle_alpha   90.00
_cell.angle_beta   90.00
_cell.angle_gamma   90.00
#
_symmetry.space_group_name_H-M   'P 1'
#
loop_
_entity.id
_entity.type
_entity.pdbx_description
1 polymer ?
#
loop_
_entity_poly.entity_id
_entity_poly.type
_entity_poly.pdbx_seq_one_letter_code
_entity_poly.pdbx_strand_id
1 'polypeptide(L)'
;MIVFASLVSLALASSHAFADGKKNNSFSVNPFTFVGAPGDCGPTAGSNIVTSKWETGLGLPDDGSSNTAPANTDPHMGLLLSKNGLTADCSSAGADITKVKGITLTEIGFDVRDGSHCSGGAPRFNVDASDGSHFVGSCTNGTLTPAPQDPTAWTRARFDPTNPAQFFPPLAAGATIKSISIIFDEGTDTAGGMPGLAVIDNIDINGVLVGAGPSEGKSGEGKPKKESD
;
A
#
# COMPACT_ATOMS: atom_id res chain seq x y z
N MET A 1 44.06 -7.64 -48.36
CA MET A 1 43.43 -6.38 -47.94
C MET A 1 42.08 -6.74 -47.33
N ILE A 2 42.02 -6.89 -46.02
CA ILE A 2 40.84 -7.36 -45.31
C ILE A 2 40.22 -6.14 -44.61
N VAL A 3 39.02 -5.77 -45.03
CA VAL A 3 38.24 -4.64 -44.47
C VAL A 3 37.40 -5.19 -43.33
N PHE A 4 37.72 -4.80 -42.08
CA PHE A 4 36.85 -5.05 -40.91
C PHE A 4 35.77 -3.98 -40.84
N ALA A 5 34.55 -4.38 -41.04
CA ALA A 5 33.40 -3.54 -40.76
C ALA A 5 33.02 -3.64 -39.27
N SER A 6 33.27 -2.57 -38.52
CA SER A 6 32.83 -2.46 -37.12
C SER A 6 31.33 -2.11 -37.08
N LEU A 7 30.52 -3.04 -36.61
CA LEU A 7 29.14 -2.77 -36.23
C LEU A 7 29.13 -2.04 -34.88
N VAL A 8 28.79 -0.76 -34.89
CA VAL A 8 28.47 0.01 -33.68
C VAL A 8 27.02 -0.27 -33.32
N SER A 9 26.80 -1.07 -32.29
CA SER A 9 25.50 -1.30 -31.71
C SER A 9 25.12 -0.08 -30.85
N LEU A 10 24.21 0.72 -31.36
CA LEU A 10 23.60 1.84 -30.65
C LEU A 10 22.57 1.27 -29.66
N ALA A 11 22.95 1.13 -28.38
CA ALA A 11 22.02 0.80 -27.31
C ALA A 11 21.12 2.02 -27.07
N LEU A 12 19.89 1.96 -27.54
CA LEU A 12 18.83 2.89 -27.13
C LEU A 12 18.52 2.61 -25.65
N ALA A 13 19.10 3.41 -24.77
CA ALA A 13 18.66 3.50 -23.40
C ALA A 13 17.27 4.16 -23.42
N SER A 14 16.22 3.35 -23.27
CA SER A 14 14.88 3.83 -22.98
C SER A 14 14.92 4.50 -21.62
N SER A 15 15.13 5.82 -21.58
CA SER A 15 14.87 6.61 -20.40
C SER A 15 13.36 6.55 -20.17
N HIS A 16 12.91 5.68 -19.28
CA HIS A 16 11.60 5.81 -18.68
C HIS A 16 11.65 7.13 -17.91
N ALA A 17 11.12 8.17 -18.50
CA ALA A 17 10.79 9.38 -17.78
C ALA A 17 9.76 8.95 -16.73
N PHE A 18 10.21 8.85 -15.47
CA PHE A 18 9.29 8.81 -14.35
C PHE A 18 8.47 10.09 -14.46
N ALA A 19 7.22 9.96 -14.86
CA ALA A 19 6.29 11.05 -14.74
C ALA A 19 6.25 11.39 -13.26
N ASP A 20 6.80 12.55 -12.89
CA ASP A 20 6.56 13.19 -11.60
C ASP A 20 5.04 13.33 -11.48
N GLY A 21 4.43 12.29 -10.87
CA GLY A 21 2.99 12.24 -10.71
C GLY A 21 2.61 13.28 -9.68
N LYS A 22 2.18 14.45 -10.16
CA LYS A 22 1.32 15.31 -9.34
C LYS A 22 0.29 14.41 -8.69
N LYS A 23 0.34 14.28 -7.35
CA LYS A 23 -0.62 13.51 -6.56
C LYS A 23 -2.02 13.91 -7.02
N ASN A 24 -2.66 13.02 -7.77
CA ASN A 24 -3.95 13.32 -8.37
C ASN A 24 -5.02 12.98 -7.33
N ASN A 25 -5.76 13.98 -6.86
CA ASN A 25 -6.84 13.87 -5.86
C ASN A 25 -8.07 13.07 -6.36
N SER A 26 -7.93 12.25 -7.40
CA SER A 26 -9.03 11.44 -7.92
C SER A 26 -9.42 10.31 -6.96
N PHE A 27 -8.46 9.67 -6.31
CA PHE A 27 -8.67 8.65 -5.29
C PHE A 27 -8.47 9.23 -3.89
N SER A 28 -9.06 8.56 -2.87
CA SER A 28 -8.81 8.92 -1.47
C SER A 28 -8.63 7.64 -0.67
N VAL A 29 -7.70 7.65 0.25
CA VAL A 29 -7.40 6.54 1.16
C VAL A 29 -7.87 6.94 2.55
N ASN A 30 -8.89 6.24 3.05
CA ASN A 30 -9.58 6.58 4.29
C ASN A 30 -9.30 5.51 5.34
N PRO A 31 -8.51 5.83 6.39
CA PRO A 31 -8.19 4.89 7.45
C PRO A 31 -9.42 4.38 8.19
N PHE A 32 -9.39 3.12 8.61
CA PHE A 32 -10.36 2.53 9.53
C PHE A 32 -9.68 1.55 10.49
N THR A 33 -10.34 1.25 11.59
CA THR A 33 -9.99 0.14 12.48
C THR A 33 -11.18 -0.79 12.62
N PHE A 34 -10.88 -2.09 12.70
CA PHE A 34 -11.82 -3.12 13.11
C PHE A 34 -11.33 -3.74 14.41
N VAL A 35 -12.21 -3.84 15.38
CA VAL A 35 -11.92 -4.47 16.68
C VAL A 35 -12.94 -5.55 16.90
N GLY A 36 -12.51 -6.82 16.83
CA GLY A 36 -13.37 -7.97 17.03
C GLY A 36 -13.99 -8.00 18.45
N ALA A 37 -15.19 -8.51 18.55
CA ALA A 37 -15.85 -8.65 19.83
C ALA A 37 -15.19 -9.76 20.69
N PRO A 38 -15.16 -9.62 22.01
CA PRO A 38 -14.74 -10.70 22.90
C PRO A 38 -15.61 -11.95 22.67
N GLY A 39 -14.96 -13.08 22.45
CA GLY A 39 -15.63 -14.35 22.16
C GLY A 39 -15.68 -14.72 20.68
N ASP A 40 -15.62 -13.77 19.74
CA ASP A 40 -15.55 -14.07 18.31
C ASP A 40 -14.13 -14.44 17.88
N CYS A 41 -13.13 -13.79 18.47
CA CYS A 41 -11.74 -13.79 17.97
C CYS A 41 -10.70 -14.01 19.07
N GLY A 42 -11.08 -14.66 20.13
CA GLY A 42 -10.17 -14.99 21.24
C GLY A 42 -10.25 -14.02 22.44
N PRO A 43 -9.53 -14.31 23.52
CA PRO A 43 -9.71 -13.64 24.82
C PRO A 43 -9.22 -12.17 24.83
N THR A 44 -8.41 -11.77 23.88
CA THR A 44 -7.87 -10.41 23.75
C THR A 44 -8.65 -9.54 22.75
N ALA A 45 -9.66 -10.11 22.08
CA ALA A 45 -10.50 -9.37 21.18
C ALA A 45 -11.18 -8.20 21.91
N GLY A 46 -11.26 -7.04 21.24
CA GLY A 46 -11.84 -5.82 21.83
C GLY A 46 -10.88 -4.99 22.68
N SER A 47 -9.59 -5.31 22.72
CA SER A 47 -8.59 -4.58 23.54
C SER A 47 -8.13 -3.23 22.93
N ASN A 48 -8.67 -2.80 21.78
CA ASN A 48 -8.28 -1.55 21.09
C ASN A 48 -6.78 -1.46 20.79
N ILE A 49 -6.19 -2.56 20.37
CA ILE A 49 -4.75 -2.66 20.08
C ILE A 49 -4.38 -2.23 18.66
N VAL A 50 -5.34 -1.76 17.88
CA VAL A 50 -5.17 -1.38 16.47
C VAL A 50 -5.22 0.12 16.25
N THR A 51 -4.38 0.60 15.33
CA THR A 51 -4.36 2.00 14.90
C THR A 51 -4.25 2.06 13.39
N SER A 52 -5.08 2.90 12.77
CA SER A 52 -4.95 3.26 11.36
C SER A 52 -5.18 4.76 11.21
N LYS A 53 -4.16 5.49 10.75
CA LYS A 53 -4.25 6.95 10.55
C LYS A 53 -3.16 7.45 9.62
N TRP A 54 -3.43 8.57 8.96
CA TRP A 54 -2.38 9.37 8.36
C TRP A 54 -1.64 10.16 9.45
N GLU A 55 -0.32 10.12 9.41
CA GLU A 55 0.54 10.75 10.42
C GLU A 55 1.59 11.63 9.77
N THR A 56 1.69 12.88 10.23
CA THR A 56 2.69 13.85 9.78
C THR A 56 4.11 13.39 10.14
N GLY A 57 5.04 13.53 9.22
CA GLY A 57 6.45 13.22 9.41
C GLY A 57 6.79 11.73 9.30
N LEU A 58 5.84 10.86 9.02
CA LEU A 58 6.10 9.43 8.83
C LEU A 58 6.27 9.02 7.38
N GLY A 59 5.77 9.80 6.43
CA GLY A 59 5.73 9.49 5.00
C GLY A 59 6.90 10.04 4.18
N LEU A 60 6.79 9.85 2.90
CA LEU A 60 7.59 10.48 1.86
C LEU A 60 7.09 11.89 1.59
N PRO A 61 7.86 12.76 0.92
CA PRO A 61 7.41 14.09 0.53
C PRO A 61 6.11 14.05 -0.27
N ASP A 62 5.09 14.78 0.19
CA ASP A 62 3.78 14.83 -0.45
C ASP A 62 3.76 15.61 -1.78
N ASP A 63 4.77 16.46 -2.00
CA ASP A 63 4.96 17.25 -3.22
C ASP A 63 5.68 16.48 -4.34
N GLY A 64 6.05 15.20 -4.10
CA GLY A 64 6.77 14.37 -5.06
C GLY A 64 8.29 14.61 -5.08
N SER A 65 8.82 15.50 -4.23
CA SER A 65 10.26 15.77 -4.17
C SER A 65 11.05 14.58 -3.58
N SER A 66 12.38 14.63 -3.69
CA SER A 66 13.25 13.68 -3.01
C SER A 66 13.27 13.96 -1.50
N ASN A 67 13.30 12.91 -0.68
CA ASN A 67 13.39 13.01 0.77
C ASN A 67 14.71 13.63 1.28
N THR A 68 15.68 13.84 0.38
CA THR A 68 16.91 14.61 0.66
C THR A 68 16.72 16.11 0.52
N ALA A 69 15.61 16.57 -0.07
CA ALA A 69 15.30 17.99 -0.13
C ALA A 69 14.95 18.52 1.26
N PRO A 70 15.26 19.79 1.56
CA PRO A 70 14.83 20.40 2.82
C PRO A 70 13.31 20.28 2.95
N ALA A 71 12.85 19.76 4.10
CA ALA A 71 11.44 19.76 4.43
C ALA A 71 10.98 21.22 4.58
N ASN A 72 10.27 21.76 3.57
CA ASN A 72 9.69 23.09 3.63
C ASN A 72 8.36 23.04 4.38
N THR A 73 7.25 23.21 3.70
CA THR A 73 5.90 23.18 4.30
C THR A 73 5.18 21.84 4.07
N ASP A 74 5.87 20.86 3.51
CA ASP A 74 5.34 19.54 3.21
C ASP A 74 5.20 18.71 4.50
N PRO A 75 4.03 18.21 4.84
CA PRO A 75 3.80 17.48 6.08
C PRO A 75 4.36 16.05 6.07
N HIS A 76 4.82 15.51 4.92
CA HIS A 76 5.30 14.13 4.80
C HIS A 76 4.33 13.13 5.45
N MET A 77 3.09 13.11 4.98
CA MET A 77 2.06 12.24 5.52
C MET A 77 2.33 10.78 5.16
N GLY A 78 2.35 9.89 6.16
CA GLY A 78 2.43 8.45 5.97
C GLY A 78 1.23 7.76 6.61
N LEU A 79 0.73 6.69 5.98
CA LEU A 79 -0.35 5.87 6.54
C LEU A 79 0.26 4.88 7.54
N LEU A 80 0.03 5.15 8.83
CA LEU A 80 0.38 4.25 9.91
C LEU A 80 -0.71 3.19 10.07
N LEU A 81 -0.32 1.93 9.99
CA LEU A 81 -1.13 0.75 10.27
C LEU A 81 -0.48 -0.02 11.41
N SER A 82 -1.21 -0.32 12.47
CA SER A 82 -0.63 -1.03 13.61
C SER A 82 -1.64 -1.97 14.24
N LYS A 83 -1.15 -3.16 14.61
CA LYS A 83 -1.84 -4.14 15.45
C LYS A 83 -0.85 -4.58 16.54
N ASN A 84 -0.99 -3.99 17.72
CA ASN A 84 -0.12 -4.29 18.86
C ASN A 84 -0.71 -5.40 19.73
N GLY A 85 -0.76 -6.59 19.19
CA GLY A 85 -1.30 -7.78 19.83
C GLY A 85 -1.10 -9.01 18.96
N LEU A 86 -1.82 -10.09 19.29
CA LEU A 86 -1.72 -11.37 18.58
C LEU A 86 -2.46 -11.31 17.24
N THR A 87 -1.91 -11.97 16.23
CA THR A 87 -2.55 -12.14 14.91
C THR A 87 -3.94 -12.76 15.04
N ALA A 88 -4.10 -13.71 15.94
CA ALA A 88 -5.34 -14.47 16.12
C ALA A 88 -6.50 -13.68 16.72
N ASP A 89 -6.30 -12.44 17.19
CA ASP A 89 -7.38 -11.66 17.84
C ASP A 89 -8.30 -10.95 16.84
N CYS A 90 -8.35 -11.29 15.64
CA CYS A 90 -9.10 -10.79 14.47
C CYS A 90 -9.31 -9.26 14.35
N SER A 91 -8.69 -8.46 15.20
CA SER A 91 -8.64 -7.01 15.02
C SER A 91 -7.73 -6.65 13.84
N SER A 92 -8.04 -5.59 13.13
CA SER A 92 -7.24 -5.11 12.02
C SER A 92 -7.21 -3.60 11.91
N ALA A 93 -6.07 -3.06 11.50
CA ALA A 93 -5.96 -1.73 10.95
C ALA A 93 -6.18 -1.81 9.43
N GLY A 94 -6.71 -0.77 8.82
CA GLY A 94 -6.89 -0.76 7.37
C GLY A 94 -7.23 0.60 6.82
N ALA A 95 -7.40 0.64 5.50
CA ALA A 95 -7.88 1.85 4.82
C ALA A 95 -8.73 1.48 3.60
N ASP A 96 -9.85 2.16 3.41
CA ASP A 96 -10.67 2.03 2.21
C ASP A 96 -10.17 3.00 1.14
N ILE A 97 -10.01 2.50 -0.08
CA ILE A 97 -9.69 3.33 -1.23
C ILE A 97 -10.98 3.67 -1.96
N THR A 98 -11.33 4.94 -2.02
CA THR A 98 -12.57 5.41 -2.63
C THR A 98 -12.40 5.85 -4.07
N LYS A 99 -13.53 5.98 -4.79
CA LYS A 99 -13.61 6.35 -6.21
C LYS A 99 -12.99 5.33 -7.17
N VAL A 100 -12.81 4.10 -6.72
CA VAL A 100 -12.28 2.99 -7.53
C VAL A 100 -13.36 2.21 -8.28
N LYS A 101 -14.65 2.43 -7.95
CA LYS A 101 -15.75 1.67 -8.55
C LYS A 101 -15.84 1.88 -10.06
N GLY A 102 -15.85 0.77 -10.80
CA GLY A 102 -16.00 0.74 -12.25
C GLY A 102 -14.69 0.90 -13.04
N ILE A 103 -13.55 1.14 -12.39
CA ILE A 103 -12.26 1.17 -13.09
C ILE A 103 -11.80 -0.25 -13.45
N THR A 104 -10.98 -0.36 -14.49
CA THR A 104 -10.15 -1.53 -14.75
C THR A 104 -8.82 -1.34 -14.04
N LEU A 105 -8.38 -2.33 -13.28
CA LEU A 105 -7.10 -2.27 -12.56
C LEU A 105 -6.00 -2.86 -13.44
N THR A 106 -4.92 -2.10 -13.64
CA THR A 106 -3.74 -2.52 -14.40
C THR A 106 -2.50 -2.65 -13.52
N GLU A 107 -2.46 -1.93 -12.41
CA GLU A 107 -1.42 -1.99 -11.38
C GLU A 107 -2.01 -1.50 -10.06
N ILE A 108 -1.53 -2.07 -8.95
CA ILE A 108 -1.79 -1.59 -7.60
C ILE A 108 -0.52 -1.70 -6.77
N GLY A 109 -0.34 -0.84 -5.77
CA GLY A 109 0.85 -0.92 -4.93
C GLY A 109 0.90 0.12 -3.84
N PHE A 110 2.03 0.15 -3.15
CA PHE A 110 2.40 1.15 -2.15
C PHE A 110 3.92 1.26 -2.05
N ASP A 111 4.40 2.33 -1.45
CA ASP A 111 5.76 2.41 -0.94
C ASP A 111 5.72 2.12 0.57
N VAL A 112 6.60 1.27 1.07
CA VAL A 112 6.68 0.86 2.48
C VAL A 112 7.99 1.29 3.09
N ARG A 113 7.94 1.84 4.30
CA ARG A 113 9.13 2.25 5.03
C ARG A 113 9.90 1.03 5.50
N ASP A 114 11.23 1.03 5.30
CA ASP A 114 12.10 -0.07 5.72
C ASP A 114 12.04 -0.28 7.25
N GLY A 115 12.04 -1.55 7.66
CA GLY A 115 11.80 -1.92 9.05
C GLY A 115 10.32 -2.01 9.46
N SER A 116 9.38 -1.65 8.57
CA SER A 116 7.97 -1.96 8.75
C SER A 116 7.70 -3.46 8.60
N HIS A 117 6.60 -3.91 9.18
CA HIS A 117 6.04 -5.21 8.85
C HIS A 117 5.60 -5.21 7.38
N CYS A 118 6.18 -6.08 6.58
CA CYS A 118 5.76 -6.34 5.21
C CYS A 118 6.05 -7.79 4.83
N SER A 119 5.11 -8.67 5.13
CA SER A 119 5.22 -10.13 4.98
C SER A 119 4.54 -10.63 3.71
N GLY A 120 3.99 -11.85 3.76
CA GLY A 120 3.10 -12.41 2.74
C GLY A 120 1.63 -12.06 2.96
N GLY A 121 1.23 -11.68 4.18
CA GLY A 121 -0.16 -11.47 4.59
C GLY A 121 -0.53 -10.01 4.88
N ALA A 122 0.40 -9.18 5.34
CA ALA A 122 0.12 -7.79 5.71
C ALA A 122 1.32 -6.85 5.46
N PRO A 123 1.08 -5.55 5.14
CA PRO A 123 -0.19 -5.00 4.65
C PRO A 123 -0.54 -5.57 3.28
N ARG A 124 -1.81 -5.86 3.03
CA ARG A 124 -2.29 -6.40 1.76
C ARG A 124 -3.45 -5.61 1.20
N PHE A 125 -3.75 -5.79 -0.08
CA PHE A 125 -5.02 -5.33 -0.62
C PHE A 125 -6.05 -6.46 -0.64
N ASN A 126 -7.28 -6.14 -0.27
CA ASN A 126 -8.46 -6.91 -0.61
C ASN A 126 -9.20 -6.16 -1.73
N VAL A 127 -9.42 -6.84 -2.84
CA VAL A 127 -10.03 -6.25 -4.04
C VAL A 127 -11.30 -7.03 -4.37
N ASP A 128 -12.46 -6.34 -4.36
CA ASP A 128 -13.69 -6.89 -4.90
C ASP A 128 -13.90 -6.36 -6.31
N ALA A 129 -14.13 -7.26 -7.24
CA ALA A 129 -14.33 -6.94 -8.64
C ALA A 129 -15.59 -7.61 -9.20
N SER A 130 -15.89 -7.38 -10.48
CA SER A 130 -17.05 -7.96 -11.14
C SER A 130 -16.98 -9.48 -11.24
N ASP A 131 -15.78 -10.06 -11.20
CA ASP A 131 -15.48 -11.50 -11.28
C ASP A 131 -15.29 -12.16 -9.90
N GLY A 132 -15.34 -11.41 -8.81
CA GLY A 132 -15.23 -11.95 -7.46
C GLY A 132 -14.33 -11.14 -6.55
N SER A 133 -13.94 -11.76 -5.43
CA SER A 133 -13.01 -11.19 -4.45
C SER A 133 -11.61 -11.73 -4.69
N HIS A 134 -10.61 -10.88 -4.56
CA HIS A 134 -9.21 -11.16 -4.82
C HIS A 134 -8.37 -10.74 -3.61
N PHE A 135 -7.55 -11.65 -3.13
CA PHE A 135 -6.51 -11.36 -2.16
C PHE A 135 -5.23 -10.96 -2.91
N VAL A 136 -4.67 -9.82 -2.60
CA VAL A 136 -3.39 -9.37 -3.16
C VAL A 136 -2.33 -9.56 -2.10
N GLY A 137 -1.31 -10.35 -2.42
CA GLY A 137 -0.21 -10.58 -1.50
C GLY A 137 0.48 -9.27 -1.06
N SER A 138 1.27 -9.37 -0.01
CA SER A 138 2.08 -8.26 0.47
C SER A 138 3.51 -8.32 -0.12
N CYS A 139 4.50 -7.75 0.55
CA CYS A 139 5.86 -7.64 0.02
C CYS A 139 6.46 -8.94 -0.52
N THR A 140 6.16 -10.08 0.12
CA THR A 140 6.68 -11.39 -0.32
C THR A 140 6.23 -11.76 -1.75
N ASN A 141 5.08 -11.25 -2.18
CA ASN A 141 4.50 -11.56 -3.49
C ASN A 141 4.68 -10.43 -4.50
N GLY A 142 5.00 -9.22 -4.03
CA GLY A 142 5.13 -8.04 -4.87
C GLY A 142 6.43 -8.00 -5.67
N THR A 143 6.44 -7.20 -6.71
CA THR A 143 7.68 -6.75 -7.37
C THR A 143 8.26 -5.60 -6.54
N LEU A 144 9.43 -5.82 -5.95
CA LEU A 144 10.07 -4.87 -5.05
C LEU A 144 11.19 -4.11 -5.74
N THR A 145 11.21 -2.80 -5.55
CA THR A 145 12.30 -1.91 -5.99
C THR A 145 12.51 -0.82 -4.94
N PRO A 146 13.69 -0.18 -4.88
CA PRO A 146 13.86 1.02 -4.06
C PRO A 146 12.85 2.12 -4.45
N ALA A 147 12.24 2.79 -3.47
CA ALA A 147 11.31 3.88 -3.74
C ALA A 147 12.07 5.12 -4.27
N PRO A 148 11.65 5.73 -5.40
CA PRO A 148 12.43 6.79 -6.05
C PRO A 148 12.70 8.03 -5.18
N GLN A 149 11.78 8.37 -4.27
CA GLN A 149 11.88 9.56 -3.42
C GLN A 149 12.88 9.36 -2.26
N ASP A 150 13.00 8.14 -1.73
CA ASP A 150 14.01 7.77 -0.73
C ASP A 150 14.40 6.30 -0.89
N PRO A 151 15.35 5.99 -1.80
CA PRO A 151 15.74 4.61 -2.09
C PRO A 151 16.53 3.93 -0.97
N THR A 152 16.88 4.65 0.10
CA THR A 152 17.68 4.15 1.22
C THR A 152 16.85 3.77 2.43
N ALA A 153 15.61 4.23 2.51
CA ALA A 153 14.73 4.01 3.65
C ALA A 153 13.32 3.53 3.26
N TRP A 154 13.05 3.41 1.96
CA TRP A 154 11.74 3.01 1.46
C TRP A 154 11.83 2.02 0.31
N THR A 155 10.98 1.02 0.37
CA THR A 155 10.82 -0.01 -0.66
C THR A 155 9.48 0.17 -1.36
N ARG A 156 9.51 0.19 -2.69
CA ARG A 156 8.32 0.21 -3.55
C ARG A 156 7.85 -1.21 -3.81
N ALA A 157 6.59 -1.52 -3.48
CA ALA A 157 5.93 -2.77 -3.80
C ALA A 157 4.84 -2.53 -4.86
N ARG A 158 4.89 -3.28 -5.96
CA ARG A 158 3.90 -3.22 -7.06
C ARG A 158 3.38 -4.59 -7.39
N PHE A 159 2.10 -4.67 -7.76
CA PHE A 159 1.38 -5.90 -8.02
C PHE A 159 0.66 -5.80 -9.35
N ASP A 160 0.87 -6.83 -10.19
CA ASP A 160 0.18 -7.01 -11.46
C ASP A 160 -1.12 -7.81 -11.22
N PRO A 161 -2.28 -7.24 -11.51
CA PRO A 161 -3.58 -7.90 -11.29
C PRO A 161 -3.77 -9.21 -12.07
N THR A 162 -3.01 -9.41 -13.14
CA THR A 162 -3.09 -10.62 -13.98
C THR A 162 -2.13 -11.72 -13.53
N ASN A 163 -1.22 -11.42 -12.60
CA ASN A 163 -0.20 -12.36 -12.14
C ASN A 163 -0.75 -13.26 -11.01
N PRO A 164 -0.89 -14.59 -11.23
CA PRO A 164 -1.41 -15.53 -10.23
C PRO A 164 -0.48 -15.72 -9.02
N ALA A 165 0.76 -15.21 -9.04
CA ALA A 165 1.65 -15.21 -7.90
C ALA A 165 1.47 -13.96 -7.01
N GLN A 166 0.70 -12.98 -7.46
CA GLN A 166 0.49 -11.70 -6.78
C GLN A 166 -0.98 -11.46 -6.42
N PHE A 167 -1.90 -11.95 -7.23
CA PHE A 167 -3.35 -11.89 -7.01
C PHE A 167 -3.94 -13.30 -6.90
N PHE A 168 -4.77 -13.53 -5.89
CA PHE A 168 -5.33 -14.84 -5.55
C PHE A 168 -6.87 -14.77 -5.44
N PRO A 169 -7.61 -15.17 -6.50
CA PRO A 169 -7.14 -15.44 -7.87
C PRO A 169 -6.74 -14.18 -8.63
N PRO A 170 -6.08 -14.26 -9.81
CA PRO A 170 -5.83 -13.10 -10.65
C PRO A 170 -7.15 -12.54 -11.20
N LEU A 171 -7.18 -11.25 -11.53
CA LEU A 171 -8.33 -10.60 -12.16
C LEU A 171 -8.57 -11.17 -13.56
N ALA A 172 -9.82 -11.44 -13.89
CA ALA A 172 -10.19 -11.81 -15.24
C ALA A 172 -10.07 -10.60 -16.20
N ALA A 173 -9.78 -10.87 -17.46
CA ALA A 173 -9.70 -9.82 -18.48
C ALA A 173 -11.02 -9.02 -18.54
N GLY A 174 -10.93 -7.70 -18.43
CA GLY A 174 -12.08 -6.81 -18.44
C GLY A 174 -12.85 -6.73 -17.11
N ALA A 175 -12.39 -7.38 -16.05
CA ALA A 175 -12.98 -7.19 -14.72
C ALA A 175 -12.93 -5.73 -14.30
N THR A 176 -14.00 -5.27 -13.66
CA THR A 176 -14.12 -3.92 -13.13
C THR A 176 -14.21 -3.94 -11.61
N ILE A 177 -13.55 -3.00 -10.97
CA ILE A 177 -13.45 -2.90 -9.51
C ILE A 177 -14.79 -2.47 -8.91
N LYS A 178 -15.16 -3.09 -7.79
CA LYS A 178 -16.27 -2.69 -6.91
C LYS A 178 -15.75 -1.93 -5.69
N SER A 179 -14.73 -2.49 -5.03
CA SER A 179 -14.07 -1.89 -3.86
C SER A 179 -12.62 -2.33 -3.74
N ILE A 180 -11.81 -1.52 -3.06
CA ILE A 180 -10.44 -1.86 -2.66
C ILE A 180 -10.26 -1.41 -1.22
N SER A 181 -9.67 -2.29 -0.40
CA SER A 181 -9.21 -1.93 0.95
C SER A 181 -7.79 -2.43 1.19
N ILE A 182 -7.06 -1.71 2.03
CA ILE A 182 -5.79 -2.14 2.60
C ILE A 182 -6.10 -2.74 3.96
N ILE A 183 -5.53 -3.92 4.26
CA ILE A 183 -5.71 -4.62 5.53
C ILE A 183 -4.37 -4.92 6.16
N PHE A 184 -4.29 -4.66 7.47
CA PHE A 184 -3.17 -4.99 8.34
C PHE A 184 -3.70 -5.72 9.57
N ASP A 185 -3.61 -7.04 9.57
CA ASP A 185 -4.16 -7.92 10.61
C ASP A 185 -3.12 -8.87 11.24
N GLU A 186 -1.88 -8.83 10.78
CA GLU A 186 -0.78 -9.54 11.41
C GLU A 186 -0.25 -8.77 12.62
N GLY A 187 -0.09 -9.47 13.73
CA GLY A 187 0.35 -8.90 15.01
C GLY A 187 1.83 -9.08 15.29
N THR A 188 2.18 -8.91 16.56
CA THR A 188 3.57 -8.99 17.07
C THR A 188 4.10 -10.42 17.16
N ASP A 189 3.26 -11.42 16.98
CA ASP A 189 3.57 -12.86 17.00
C ASP A 189 3.89 -13.46 15.64
N THR A 190 3.98 -12.63 14.60
CA THR A 190 4.33 -13.06 13.24
C THR A 190 5.78 -13.59 13.20
N ALA A 191 5.97 -14.68 12.47
CA ALA A 191 7.28 -15.30 12.30
C ALA A 191 8.33 -14.30 11.74
N GLY A 192 9.55 -14.37 12.29
CA GLY A 192 10.63 -13.47 11.88
C GLY A 192 10.78 -12.22 12.75
N GLY A 193 9.97 -12.06 13.81
CA GLY A 193 10.10 -10.95 14.76
C GLY A 193 9.75 -9.58 14.14
N MET A 194 8.89 -9.57 13.14
CA MET A 194 8.42 -8.33 12.52
C MET A 194 7.58 -7.52 13.52
N PRO A 195 7.69 -6.18 13.49
CA PRO A 195 6.87 -5.33 14.36
C PRO A 195 5.39 -5.44 13.97
N GLY A 196 4.48 -5.29 14.92
CA GLY A 196 3.03 -5.22 14.68
C GLY A 196 2.63 -3.87 14.08
N LEU A 197 3.42 -3.31 13.17
CA LEU A 197 3.14 -2.04 12.51
C LEU A 197 3.77 -1.96 11.11
N ALA A 198 3.12 -1.21 10.23
CA ALA A 198 3.67 -0.76 8.96
C ALA A 198 3.41 0.74 8.78
N VAL A 199 4.35 1.40 8.11
CA VAL A 199 4.14 2.74 7.56
C VAL A 199 4.22 2.61 6.04
N ILE A 200 3.15 2.98 5.36
CA ILE A 200 3.07 2.96 3.91
C ILE A 200 2.70 4.33 3.37
N ASP A 201 3.08 4.57 2.13
CA ASP A 201 2.80 5.82 1.42
C ASP A 201 2.66 5.55 -0.08
N ASN A 202 2.40 6.60 -0.88
CA ASN A 202 2.32 6.49 -2.34
C ASN A 202 1.50 5.27 -2.78
N ILE A 203 0.31 5.10 -2.17
CA ILE A 203 -0.63 4.05 -2.57
C ILE A 203 -0.96 4.25 -4.05
N ASP A 204 -0.60 3.27 -4.86
CA ASP A 204 -0.69 3.31 -6.31
C ASP A 204 -1.97 2.64 -6.81
N ILE A 205 -2.70 3.35 -7.65
CA ILE A 205 -3.82 2.81 -8.42
C ILE A 205 -3.61 3.22 -9.88
N ASN A 206 -3.16 2.28 -10.71
CA ASN A 206 -2.92 2.52 -12.14
C ASN A 206 -1.94 3.67 -12.42
N GLY A 207 -0.86 3.79 -11.65
CA GLY A 207 0.13 4.87 -11.75
C GLY A 207 -0.29 6.18 -11.09
N VAL A 208 -1.46 6.25 -10.45
CA VAL A 208 -1.90 7.42 -9.68
C VAL A 208 -1.55 7.21 -8.22
N LEU A 209 -0.64 8.02 -7.68
CA LEU A 209 -0.17 7.94 -6.31
C LEU A 209 -1.08 8.74 -5.36
N VAL A 210 -1.43 8.11 -4.24
CA VAL A 210 -2.18 8.73 -3.13
C VAL A 210 -1.34 8.64 -1.87
N GLY A 211 -0.97 9.77 -1.29
CA GLY A 211 -0.09 9.78 -0.13
C GLY A 211 -0.09 11.08 0.67
N ALA A 212 -0.86 12.09 0.21
CA ALA A 212 -0.94 13.39 0.92
C ALA A 212 -1.77 13.37 2.21
N GLY A 213 -2.38 12.22 2.54
CA GLY A 213 -3.33 12.15 3.65
C GLY A 213 -4.64 12.91 3.39
N PRO A 214 -5.46 13.12 4.41
CA PRO A 214 -6.64 13.96 4.31
C PRO A 214 -6.23 15.42 4.16
N SER A 215 -6.83 16.15 3.19
CA SER A 215 -6.66 17.59 3.06
C SER A 215 -6.94 18.29 4.39
N GLU A 216 -6.16 19.33 4.70
CA GLU A 216 -6.16 20.07 5.96
C GLU A 216 -7.57 20.28 6.54
N GLY A 217 -7.76 19.90 7.81
CA GLY A 217 -8.98 20.12 8.60
C GLY A 217 -9.66 18.89 9.19
N LYS A 218 -9.22 17.68 8.86
CA LYS A 218 -9.70 16.46 9.52
C LYS A 218 -8.52 15.63 9.98
N SER A 219 -8.23 15.63 11.27
CA SER A 219 -7.42 14.62 11.91
C SER A 219 -8.00 13.26 11.54
N GLY A 220 -7.28 12.53 10.68
CA GLY A 220 -7.77 11.26 10.13
C GLY A 220 -7.62 10.10 11.10
N GLU A 221 -8.21 10.21 12.29
CA GLU A 221 -8.38 9.03 13.13
C GLU A 221 -9.40 8.09 12.48
N GLY A 222 -8.97 6.85 12.25
CA GLY A 222 -9.83 5.82 11.70
C GLY A 222 -11.06 5.59 12.59
N LYS A 223 -12.23 5.74 12.01
CA LYS A 223 -13.48 5.39 12.70
C LYS A 223 -13.61 3.88 12.81
N PRO A 224 -14.06 3.34 13.94
CA PRO A 224 -14.37 1.92 14.05
C PRO A 224 -15.48 1.55 13.07
N LYS A 225 -15.25 0.52 12.25
CA LYS A 225 -16.32 -0.10 11.45
C LYS A 225 -17.22 -0.91 12.37
N LYS A 226 -18.53 -0.66 12.28
CA LYS A 226 -19.53 -1.57 12.83
C LYS A 226 -19.73 -2.71 11.84
N GLU A 227 -19.77 -3.93 12.36
CA GLU A 227 -20.20 -5.10 11.60
C GLU A 227 -21.61 -4.83 11.06
N SER A 228 -21.79 -5.03 9.77
CA SER A 228 -23.12 -5.06 9.18
C SER A 228 -23.66 -6.47 9.34
N ASP A 229 -24.69 -6.65 10.14
CA ASP A 229 -25.52 -7.84 10.21
C ASP A 229 -25.96 -8.33 8.83
#